data_6537127374363dae8c09d183e70da48f
#
_entry.id   6537127374363dae8c09d183e70da48f
#
_cell.length_a   1.000
_cell.length_b   1.000
_cell.length_c   1.000
_cell.angle_alpha   90.00
_cell.angle_beta   90.00
_cell.angle_gamma   90.00
#
_symmetry.space_group_name_H-M   'P 1'
#
loop_
_entity.id
_entity.type
_entity.pdbx_description
1 polymer ?
#
loop_
_entity_poly.entity_id
_entity_poly.type
_entity_poly.pdbx_seq_one_letter_code
_entity_poly.pdbx_strand_id
1 'polypeptide(L)'
;MGLPLNQVVVAQQGVIEIKQELSPDPLVISGNSLARVRKECGFLPKRPNQIIVVQESIPYMRLTLEGEEKATLLVDGPGGRFCMLPDGNQPEMTGFWSPGKYKVYVGNLSPGTYVYKVYLSRFKNSKTLNRF
;
A
#
# COMPACT_ATOMS: atom_id res chain seq x y z
N MET A 1 -22.06 -0.52 19.60
CA MET A 1 -21.45 -0.70 19.62
C MET A 1 -20.43 -0.48 18.99
N GLY A 2 -19.64 -0.45 19.01
CA GLY A 2 -18.44 -0.09 18.43
C GLY A 2 -17.93 -1.04 17.44
N LEU A 3 -17.02 -0.60 16.66
CA LEU A 3 -16.39 -1.43 15.71
C LEU A 3 -15.36 -2.28 16.41
N PRO A 4 -15.10 -3.45 15.88
CA PRO A 4 -14.03 -4.25 16.41
C PRO A 4 -12.72 -3.49 16.33
N LEU A 5 -11.96 -3.52 17.39
CA LEU A 5 -10.73 -2.78 17.42
C LEU A 5 -9.68 -3.31 16.47
N ASN A 6 -9.80 -4.58 16.09
CA ASN A 6 -8.82 -5.13 15.19
C ASN A 6 -9.14 -4.86 13.74
N GLN A 7 -10.14 -4.04 13.50
CA GLN A 7 -10.49 -3.72 12.14
C GLN A 7 -10.41 -2.24 11.88
N VAL A 8 -9.33 -1.64 12.28
CA VAL A 8 -9.16 -0.24 12.01
C VAL A 8 -8.85 -0.10 10.54
N VAL A 9 -9.70 0.60 9.83
CA VAL A 9 -9.51 0.83 8.42
C VAL A 9 -9.42 2.31 8.20
N VAL A 10 -8.32 2.75 7.63
CA VAL A 10 -8.15 4.14 7.30
C VAL A 10 -8.53 4.27 5.85
N ALA A 11 -9.60 5.00 5.59
CA ALA A 11 -10.11 5.06 4.28
C ALA A 11 -9.55 6.15 3.48
N GLN A 12 -9.58 5.98 2.26
CA GLN A 12 -9.40 6.97 1.42
C GLN A 12 -8.18 7.63 1.28
N GLN A 13 -8.10 8.67 0.73
CA GLN A 13 -6.95 9.40 0.55
C GLN A 13 -6.59 10.00 1.76
N GLY A 14 -5.47 9.93 2.23
CA GLY A 14 -5.11 10.55 3.46
C GLY A 14 -3.64 10.43 3.67
N VAL A 15 -3.17 11.03 4.77
CA VAL A 15 -1.78 10.98 5.15
C VAL A 15 -1.71 10.11 6.40
N ILE A 16 -0.89 9.08 6.32
CA ILE A 16 -0.71 8.16 7.43
C ILE A 16 0.69 8.36 7.95
N GLU A 17 0.81 8.66 9.23
CA GLU A 17 2.13 8.86 9.83
C GLU A 17 2.52 7.65 10.63
N ILE A 18 3.73 7.16 10.43
CA ILE A 18 4.22 5.98 11.08
C ILE A 18 5.54 6.32 11.73
N LYS A 19 5.68 6.05 13.02
CA LYS A 19 6.96 6.20 13.65
C LYS A 19 7.77 4.95 13.40
N GLN A 20 7.53 3.91 14.13
CA GLN A 20 8.22 2.66 13.88
C GLN A 20 7.29 1.47 13.98
N GLU A 21 6.26 1.60 14.76
CA GLU A 21 5.37 0.47 14.98
C GLU A 21 4.02 0.71 14.39
N LEU A 22 3.35 -0.35 14.04
CA LEU A 22 1.99 -0.30 13.53
C LEU A 22 1.06 -0.85 14.59
N SER A 23 -0.04 -0.13 14.80
CA SER A 23 -1.04 -0.55 15.75
C SER A 23 -2.39 -0.19 15.18
N PRO A 24 -3.11 -1.16 14.65
CA PRO A 24 -2.80 -2.59 14.60
C PRO A 24 -1.79 -2.94 13.54
N ASP A 25 -1.31 -4.16 13.57
CA ASP A 25 -0.46 -4.69 12.53
C ASP A 25 -1.07 -6.00 12.07
N PRO A 26 -1.52 -6.11 10.83
CA PRO A 26 -1.31 -5.14 9.78
C PRO A 26 -2.25 -3.96 9.87
N LEU A 27 -1.79 -2.85 9.35
CA LEU A 27 -2.66 -1.69 9.17
C LEU A 27 -3.29 -1.83 7.81
N VAL A 28 -4.60 -1.71 7.74
CA VAL A 28 -5.33 -1.94 6.49
C VAL A 28 -5.94 -0.64 6.01
N ILE A 29 -5.70 -0.30 4.77
CA ILE A 29 -6.20 0.90 4.17
C ILE A 29 -7.02 0.51 2.95
N SER A 30 -8.28 0.92 2.90
CA SER A 30 -9.15 0.61 1.78
C SER A 30 -9.46 1.83 0.96
N GLY A 31 -9.76 1.63 -0.30
CA GLY A 31 -10.15 2.75 -1.12
C GLY A 31 -10.53 2.33 -2.52
N ASN A 32 -10.77 3.36 -3.34
CA ASN A 32 -11.04 3.18 -4.76
C ASN A 32 -10.02 3.99 -5.53
N SER A 33 -9.57 3.47 -6.64
CA SER A 33 -8.59 4.16 -7.46
C SER A 33 -9.16 4.40 -8.84
N LEU A 34 -9.09 5.64 -9.30
CA LEU A 34 -9.45 5.98 -10.66
C LEU A 34 -8.19 5.90 -11.50
N ALA A 35 -7.91 4.72 -12.03
CA ALA A 35 -6.68 4.44 -12.76
C ALA A 35 -6.90 4.75 -14.23
N ARG A 36 -6.74 6.01 -14.60
CA ARG A 36 -7.03 6.43 -15.96
C ARG A 36 -5.90 7.14 -16.69
N VAL A 37 -4.82 7.44 -16.01
CA VAL A 37 -3.72 8.14 -16.63
C VAL A 37 -2.63 7.14 -16.96
N ARG A 38 -2.33 7.01 -18.24
CA ARG A 38 -1.34 6.03 -18.66
C ARG A 38 0.05 6.50 -18.32
N LYS A 39 0.77 5.68 -17.61
CA LYS A 39 2.11 5.97 -17.15
C LYS A 39 2.94 4.70 -17.23
N GLU A 40 4.21 4.81 -16.80
CA GLU A 40 5.08 3.66 -16.89
C GLU A 40 4.66 2.47 -16.05
N CYS A 41 3.84 2.66 -15.06
CA CYS A 41 3.39 1.57 -14.19
C CYS A 41 1.94 1.19 -14.49
N GLY A 42 1.54 1.34 -15.73
CA GLY A 42 0.16 1.06 -16.14
C GLY A 42 -0.67 2.32 -16.06
N PHE A 43 -1.97 2.14 -15.80
CA PHE A 43 -2.85 3.28 -15.64
C PHE A 43 -2.92 3.62 -14.17
N LEU A 44 -2.67 4.88 -13.83
CA LEU A 44 -2.59 5.34 -12.45
C LEU A 44 -3.59 6.46 -12.23
N PRO A 45 -3.95 6.75 -10.99
CA PRO A 45 -4.74 7.95 -10.71
C PRO A 45 -3.84 9.18 -10.84
N LYS A 46 -4.45 10.35 -10.96
CA LYS A 46 -3.68 11.56 -11.08
C LYS A 46 -2.95 11.89 -9.80
N ARG A 47 -3.53 11.54 -8.68
CA ARG A 47 -2.95 11.82 -7.37
C ARG A 47 -2.71 10.53 -6.65
N PRO A 48 -1.78 10.51 -5.71
CA PRO A 48 -1.57 9.28 -4.97
C PRO A 48 -2.81 8.91 -4.16
N ASN A 49 -3.07 7.62 -4.10
CA ASN A 49 -4.18 7.14 -3.30
C ASN A 49 -3.90 7.33 -1.82
N GLN A 50 -2.65 7.15 -1.43
CA GLN A 50 -2.25 7.27 -0.04
C GLN A 50 -0.90 7.93 0.05
N ILE A 51 -0.65 8.62 1.14
CA ILE A 51 0.65 9.19 1.43
C ILE A 51 1.06 8.64 2.79
N ILE A 52 2.23 8.03 2.84
CA ILE A 52 2.75 7.48 4.07
C ILE A 52 3.96 8.30 4.46
N VAL A 53 3.92 8.86 5.67
CA VAL A 53 5.03 9.64 6.19
C VAL A 53 5.71 8.79 7.25
N VAL A 54 6.95 8.41 6.97
CA VAL A 54 7.72 7.61 7.89
C VAL A 54 8.56 8.58 8.70
N GLN A 55 8.36 8.60 10.01
CA GLN A 55 9.03 9.56 10.86
C GLN A 55 10.38 9.08 11.33
N GLU A 56 10.54 7.79 11.54
CA GLU A 56 11.79 7.22 11.98
C GLU A 56 12.07 6.01 11.12
N SER A 57 13.33 5.68 10.93
CA SER A 57 13.69 4.53 10.10
C SER A 57 12.97 3.28 10.58
N ILE A 58 12.43 2.54 9.64
CA ILE A 58 11.77 1.28 9.92
C ILE A 58 12.62 0.18 9.30
N PRO A 59 13.25 -0.65 10.11
CA PRO A 59 14.17 -1.66 9.58
C PRO A 59 13.51 -2.60 8.59
N TYR A 60 12.26 -2.94 8.82
CA TYR A 60 11.54 -3.79 7.90
C TYR A 60 10.05 -3.47 7.93
N MET A 61 9.49 -3.25 6.75
CA MET A 61 8.04 -3.12 6.63
C MET A 61 7.64 -3.64 5.26
N ARG A 62 6.48 -4.26 5.21
CA ARG A 62 5.94 -4.84 3.99
C ARG A 62 4.66 -4.12 3.63
N LEU A 63 4.58 -3.68 2.38
CA LEU A 63 3.37 -3.09 1.84
C LEU A 63 2.85 -4.03 0.79
N THR A 64 1.62 -4.51 0.95
CA THR A 64 1.00 -5.45 0.03
C THR A 64 -0.28 -4.85 -0.50
N LEU A 65 -0.49 -4.97 -1.80
CA LEU A 65 -1.69 -4.50 -2.44
C LEU A 65 -2.61 -5.68 -2.75
N GLU A 66 -3.84 -5.58 -2.27
CA GLU A 66 -4.86 -6.56 -2.61
C GLU A 66 -5.85 -5.87 -3.52
N GLY A 67 -6.02 -6.38 -4.72
CA GLY A 67 -6.92 -5.76 -5.68
C GLY A 67 -7.20 -6.71 -6.82
N GLU A 68 -7.45 -6.12 -7.97
CA GLU A 68 -7.74 -6.90 -9.15
C GLU A 68 -6.52 -7.65 -9.63
N GLU A 69 -6.77 -8.62 -10.47
CA GLU A 69 -5.72 -9.47 -10.99
C GLU A 69 -4.62 -8.71 -11.69
N LYS A 70 -4.95 -7.62 -12.35
CA LYS A 70 -3.97 -6.83 -13.09
C LYS A 70 -3.56 -5.57 -12.37
N ALA A 71 -3.73 -5.54 -11.07
CA ALA A 71 -3.40 -4.36 -10.28
C ALA A 71 -1.90 -4.12 -10.27
N THR A 72 -1.52 -2.86 -10.27
CA THR A 72 -0.12 -2.46 -10.18
C THR A 72 0.05 -1.55 -8.98
N LEU A 73 1.27 -1.43 -8.50
CA LEU A 73 1.56 -0.64 -7.32
C LEU A 73 2.78 0.22 -7.62
N LEU A 74 2.62 1.54 -7.49
CA LEU A 74 3.75 2.44 -7.64
C LEU A 74 3.97 3.16 -6.33
N VAL A 75 5.18 3.10 -5.81
CA VAL A 75 5.56 3.81 -4.60
C VAL A 75 6.68 4.78 -4.95
N ASP A 76 6.41 6.06 -4.73
CA ASP A 76 7.36 7.12 -5.03
C ASP A 76 7.82 7.71 -3.72
N GLY A 77 9.03 7.44 -3.32
CA GLY A 77 9.54 7.84 -2.02
C GLY A 77 10.95 8.38 -2.07
N PRO A 78 11.54 8.56 -0.90
CA PRO A 78 12.88 9.14 -0.84
C PRO A 78 13.93 8.36 -1.63
N GLY A 79 13.77 7.06 -1.74
CA GLY A 79 14.75 6.25 -2.45
C GLY A 79 14.48 6.11 -3.93
N GLY A 80 13.38 6.66 -4.42
CA GLY A 80 13.05 6.57 -5.83
C GLY A 80 11.66 6.05 -6.05
N ARG A 81 11.39 5.70 -7.29
CA ARG A 81 10.08 5.22 -7.71
C ARG A 81 10.18 3.74 -7.99
N PHE A 82 9.28 2.99 -7.37
CA PHE A 82 9.28 1.54 -7.52
C PHE A 82 7.94 1.09 -8.05
N CYS A 83 7.97 0.43 -9.19
CA CYS A 83 6.75 -0.08 -9.81
C CYS A 83 6.72 -1.59 -9.67
N MET A 84 5.70 -2.10 -9.01
CA MET A 84 5.51 -3.53 -8.86
C MET A 84 4.36 -3.95 -9.76
N LEU A 85 4.66 -4.80 -10.71
CA LEU A 85 3.67 -5.29 -11.66
C LEU A 85 3.09 -6.61 -11.19
N PRO A 86 1.87 -6.94 -11.65
CA PRO A 86 1.29 -8.21 -11.28
C PRO A 86 2.01 -9.33 -12.03
N ASP A 87 2.47 -10.31 -11.30
CA ASP A 87 3.16 -11.43 -11.92
C ASP A 87 2.66 -12.74 -11.34
N GLY A 88 1.38 -12.81 -11.08
CA GLY A 88 0.79 -14.00 -10.50
C GLY A 88 0.59 -13.86 -9.00
N ASN A 89 1.16 -12.84 -8.41
CA ASN A 89 1.02 -12.58 -6.99
C ASN A 89 0.60 -11.15 -6.77
N GLN A 90 0.17 -10.86 -5.58
CA GLN A 90 -0.19 -9.49 -5.23
C GLN A 90 1.06 -8.63 -5.22
N PRO A 91 0.99 -7.42 -5.78
CA PRO A 91 2.15 -6.53 -5.74
C PRO A 91 2.57 -6.25 -4.31
N GLU A 92 3.87 -6.26 -4.09
CA GLU A 92 4.38 -6.13 -2.73
C GLU A 92 5.73 -5.43 -2.73
N MET A 93 5.94 -4.59 -1.75
CA MET A 93 7.21 -3.92 -1.56
C MET A 93 7.66 -4.16 -0.14
N THR A 94 8.87 -4.69 0.03
CA THR A 94 9.37 -5.04 1.35
C THR A 94 10.76 -4.47 1.54
N GLY A 95 11.13 -4.30 2.79
CA GLY A 95 12.50 -3.92 3.12
C GLY A 95 12.56 -2.77 4.10
N PHE A 96 13.67 -2.05 4.04
CA PHE A 96 13.94 -0.94 4.92
C PHE A 96 13.25 0.33 4.40
N TRP A 97 12.62 1.07 5.30
CA TRP A 97 11.97 2.33 4.92
C TRP A 97 12.66 3.46 5.66
N SER A 98 13.27 4.34 4.90
CA SER A 98 13.92 5.51 5.50
C SER A 98 12.87 6.57 5.82
N PRO A 99 13.19 7.52 6.70
CA PRO A 99 12.25 8.59 6.99
C PRO A 99 11.94 9.40 5.74
N GLY A 100 10.71 9.84 5.62
CA GLY A 100 10.31 10.65 4.49
C GLY A 100 8.90 10.36 4.06
N LYS A 101 8.53 10.94 2.93
CA LYS A 101 7.19 10.86 2.40
C LYS A 101 7.16 9.86 1.24
N TYR A 102 6.21 8.94 1.29
CA TYR A 102 6.03 7.93 0.26
C TYR A 102 4.65 8.12 -0.34
N LYS A 103 4.58 8.29 -1.65
CA LYS A 103 3.32 8.43 -2.36
C LYS A 103 2.97 7.10 -2.97
N VAL A 104 1.81 6.60 -2.65
CA VAL A 104 1.38 5.26 -3.07
C VAL A 104 0.27 5.39 -4.09
N TYR A 105 0.50 4.82 -5.26
CA TYR A 105 -0.48 4.85 -6.34
C TYR A 105 -0.91 3.42 -6.63
N VAL A 106 -2.21 3.21 -6.64
CA VAL A 106 -2.77 1.91 -6.98
C VAL A 106 -3.24 2.00 -8.42
N GLY A 107 -2.66 1.21 -9.27
CA GLY A 107 -2.96 1.27 -10.68
C GLY A 107 -3.44 -0.06 -11.22
N ASN A 108 -3.50 -0.14 -12.53
CA ASN A 108 -3.94 -1.35 -13.19
C ASN A 108 -3.43 -1.34 -14.62
N LEU A 109 -3.26 -2.50 -15.21
CA LEU A 109 -2.82 -2.58 -16.59
C LEU A 109 -3.89 -2.13 -17.55
N SER A 110 -5.14 -2.01 -17.09
CA SER A 110 -6.24 -1.51 -17.89
C SER A 110 -6.88 -0.32 -17.19
N PRO A 111 -7.38 0.66 -17.93
CA PRO A 111 -7.98 1.82 -17.28
C PRO A 111 -9.30 1.45 -16.63
N GLY A 112 -9.62 2.10 -15.54
CA GLY A 112 -10.86 1.82 -14.84
C GLY A 112 -10.87 2.35 -13.44
N THR A 113 -11.91 2.00 -12.72
CA THR A 113 -12.04 2.33 -11.31
C THR A 113 -11.96 1.01 -10.53
N TYR A 114 -11.07 0.97 -9.55
CA TYR A 114 -10.77 -0.28 -8.88
C TYR A 114 -10.82 -0.14 -7.38
N VAL A 115 -11.44 -1.12 -6.73
CA VAL A 115 -11.45 -1.20 -5.27
C VAL A 115 -10.16 -1.88 -4.85
N TYR A 116 -9.56 -1.41 -3.78
CA TYR A 116 -8.32 -1.99 -3.33
C TYR A 116 -8.22 -1.97 -1.81
N LYS A 117 -7.29 -2.77 -1.30
CA LYS A 117 -6.85 -2.70 0.07
C LYS A 117 -5.33 -2.74 0.07
N VAL A 118 -4.74 -1.93 0.92
CA VAL A 118 -3.30 -1.92 1.11
C VAL A 118 -3.02 -2.34 2.53
N TYR A 119 -2.10 -3.25 2.70
CA TYR A 119 -1.72 -3.76 4.01
C TYR A 119 -0.29 -3.34 4.32
N LEU A 120 -0.10 -2.77 5.48
CA LEU A 120 1.24 -2.47 5.97
C LEU A 120 1.51 -3.35 7.17
N SER A 121 2.64 -4.02 7.19
CA SER A 121 2.96 -4.94 8.27
C SER A 121 4.45 -4.95 8.55
N ARG A 122 4.79 -5.08 9.83
CA ARG A 122 6.17 -5.24 10.23
C ARG A 122 6.59 -6.70 10.27
N PHE A 123 5.67 -7.61 9.97
CA PHE A 123 5.98 -9.04 9.97
C PHE A 123 6.42 -9.48 8.58
N LYS A 124 7.48 -10.26 8.54
CA LYS A 124 8.06 -10.65 7.26
C LYS A 124 7.22 -11.65 6.48
N ASN A 125 6.52 -12.49 7.19
CA ASN A 125 5.79 -13.54 6.52
C ASN A 125 4.34 -13.52 6.94
N SER A 126 3.48 -12.96 6.10
CA SER A 126 2.08 -12.86 6.44
C SER A 126 1.41 -14.24 6.43
N LYS A 127 1.94 -15.19 5.67
CA LYS A 127 1.34 -16.49 5.68
C LYS A 127 1.48 -17.17 7.01
N THR A 128 2.57 -16.90 7.70
CA THR A 128 2.75 -17.46 9.01
C THR A 128 1.64 -17.00 9.94
N LEU A 129 1.21 -15.76 9.77
CA LEU A 129 0.17 -15.23 10.61
C LEU A 129 -1.19 -15.82 10.29
N ASN A 130 -1.37 -16.24 9.07
CA ASN A 130 -2.66 -16.73 8.63
C ASN A 130 -2.79 -18.22 8.65
N ARG A 131 -1.82 -18.88 9.23
CA ARG A 131 -1.87 -20.29 9.21
C ARG A 131 -2.68 -20.83 10.25
N PHE A 132 -3.20 -20.20 11.06
CA PHE A 132 -3.95 -20.79 12.12
C PHE A 132 -5.33 -20.41 12.17
#